data_ce6b3e345d0063f319f6c1b604789d11
#
_entry.id   ce6b3e345d0063f319f6c1b604789d11
#
_cell.length_a   1.000
_cell.length_b   1.000
_cell.length_c   1.000
_cell.angle_alpha   90.00
_cell.angle_beta   90.00
_cell.angle_gamma   90.00
#
_symmetry.space_group_name_H-M   'P 1'
#
loop_
_entity.id
_entity.type
_entity.pdbx_description
1 polymer ?
#
loop_
_entity_poly.entity_id
_entity_poly.type
_entity_poly.pdbx_seq_one_letter_code
_entity_poly.pdbx_strand_id
1 'polypeptide(L)'
;TSIILERVDDTPVKVNGSVKLKVVNKGTGSSPITITKNQMVLTKSDGANVPSWVDFEVGEEVTLSIASNDSSWSDVQYAVGGKLLMDNSAITTDGIDAGSTRRARSAVGVKADGTVVLYEIDGNQPSYSIGLTAAELGQELKELGCVRAICLDGGGSSAMAVRNPGESTAALISQPSD
;
A
#
# COMPACT_ATOMS: atom_id res chain seq x y z
N THR A 1 -22.11 8.66 -1.89
CA THR A 1 -21.75 10.00 -2.40
C THR A 1 -20.26 10.06 -2.65
N SER A 2 -19.88 10.67 -3.76
CA SER A 2 -18.49 10.93 -4.14
C SER A 2 -18.34 12.36 -4.63
N ILE A 3 -17.19 12.98 -4.34
CA ILE A 3 -16.81 14.24 -4.95
C ILE A 3 -15.46 14.09 -5.64
N ILE A 4 -15.33 14.70 -6.81
CA ILE A 4 -14.08 14.76 -7.56
C ILE A 4 -13.45 16.12 -7.31
N LEU A 5 -12.22 16.10 -6.87
CA LEU A 5 -11.39 17.24 -6.56
C LEU A 5 -10.26 17.33 -7.56
N GLU A 6 -9.99 18.51 -8.09
CA GLU A 6 -8.88 18.77 -9.00
C GLU A 6 -7.88 19.73 -8.35
N ARG A 7 -6.59 19.44 -8.53
CA ARG A 7 -5.53 20.30 -8.00
C ARG A 7 -5.54 21.65 -8.69
N VAL A 8 -5.46 22.73 -7.90
CA VAL A 8 -5.43 24.12 -8.39
C VAL A 8 -4.05 24.45 -8.94
N ASP A 9 -2.99 23.80 -8.43
CA ASP A 9 -1.60 24.00 -8.82
C ASP A 9 -0.80 22.68 -8.74
N ASP A 10 0.50 22.73 -9.04
CA ASP A 10 1.40 21.59 -9.01
C ASP A 10 2.04 21.32 -7.63
N THR A 11 1.53 21.93 -6.55
CA THR A 11 2.01 21.67 -5.19
C THR A 11 1.95 20.17 -4.88
N PRO A 12 3.06 19.51 -4.51
CA PRO A 12 3.07 18.08 -4.28
C PRO A 12 2.27 17.71 -3.02
N VAL A 13 1.52 16.62 -3.10
CA VAL A 13 0.89 16.01 -1.94
C VAL A 13 1.98 15.35 -1.09
N LYS A 14 2.16 15.77 0.15
CA LYS A 14 3.14 15.21 1.07
C LYS A 14 2.67 15.28 2.52
N VAL A 15 3.28 14.47 3.36
CA VAL A 15 3.03 14.51 4.80
C VAL A 15 3.49 15.86 5.37
N ASN A 16 2.73 16.39 6.32
CA ASN A 16 2.89 17.74 6.90
C ASN A 16 2.82 18.86 5.85
N GLY A 17 2.12 18.61 4.76
CA GLY A 17 1.86 19.56 3.69
C GLY A 17 0.36 19.78 3.48
N SER A 18 0.06 20.74 2.61
CA SER A 18 -1.31 21.00 2.17
C SER A 18 -1.34 21.34 0.69
N VAL A 19 -2.43 20.97 0.03
CA VAL A 19 -2.69 21.28 -1.37
C VAL A 19 -4.07 21.93 -1.51
N LYS A 20 -4.17 22.88 -2.43
CA LYS A 20 -5.44 23.48 -2.82
C LYS A 20 -6.11 22.65 -3.90
N LEU A 21 -7.36 22.39 -3.70
CA LEU A 21 -8.20 21.57 -4.58
C LEU A 21 -9.49 22.33 -4.90
N LYS A 22 -10.06 22.08 -6.05
CA LYS A 22 -11.36 22.59 -6.46
C LYS A 22 -12.32 21.43 -6.69
N VAL A 23 -13.52 21.53 -6.18
CA VAL A 23 -14.59 20.57 -6.45
C VAL A 23 -15.01 20.71 -7.91
N VAL A 24 -14.80 19.69 -8.72
CA VAL A 24 -15.12 19.72 -10.16
C VAL A 24 -16.33 18.86 -10.50
N ASN A 25 -16.69 17.90 -9.65
CA ASN A 25 -17.88 17.09 -9.83
C ASN A 25 -18.37 16.48 -8.52
N LYS A 26 -19.68 16.21 -8.43
CA LYS A 26 -20.34 15.43 -7.37
C LYS A 26 -21.20 14.35 -7.99
N GLY A 27 -21.24 13.20 -7.35
CA GLY A 27 -22.06 12.08 -7.82
C GLY A 27 -22.52 11.17 -6.69
N THR A 28 -23.55 10.39 -7.01
CA THR A 28 -24.05 9.31 -6.16
C THR A 28 -24.09 8.03 -6.98
N GLY A 29 -23.81 6.91 -6.35
CA GLY A 29 -23.82 5.60 -6.99
C GLY A 29 -22.56 4.80 -6.74
N SER A 30 -22.56 3.57 -7.28
CA SER A 30 -21.46 2.61 -7.15
C SER A 30 -20.66 2.40 -8.44
N SER A 31 -20.95 3.19 -9.49
CA SER A 31 -20.22 3.08 -10.76
C SER A 31 -18.76 3.53 -10.60
N PRO A 32 -17.83 2.87 -11.30
CA PRO A 32 -16.42 3.31 -11.33
C PRO A 32 -16.30 4.77 -11.78
N ILE A 33 -15.42 5.52 -11.11
CA ILE A 33 -15.14 6.92 -11.42
C ILE A 33 -13.76 6.98 -12.08
N THR A 34 -13.72 7.48 -13.30
CA THR A 34 -12.45 7.75 -13.99
C THR A 34 -11.91 9.09 -13.51
N ILE A 35 -10.67 9.10 -13.03
CA ILE A 35 -9.95 10.31 -12.62
C ILE A 35 -8.68 10.50 -13.44
N THR A 36 -8.27 11.75 -13.63
CA THR A 36 -6.97 12.10 -14.23
C THR A 36 -5.88 12.13 -13.17
N LYS A 37 -4.61 12.24 -13.59
CA LYS A 37 -3.47 12.32 -12.67
C LYS A 37 -3.51 13.51 -11.69
N ASN A 38 -4.27 14.56 -12.01
CA ASN A 38 -4.39 15.76 -11.17
C ASN A 38 -5.65 15.75 -10.31
N GLN A 39 -6.43 14.68 -10.35
CA GLN A 39 -7.68 14.55 -9.63
C GLN A 39 -7.58 13.56 -8.46
N MET A 40 -8.39 13.79 -7.46
CA MET A 40 -8.63 12.94 -6.30
C MET A 40 -10.13 12.74 -6.14
N VAL A 41 -10.52 11.63 -5.52
CA VAL A 41 -11.91 11.35 -5.19
C VAL A 41 -12.03 11.14 -3.69
N LEU A 42 -12.98 11.84 -3.07
CA LEU A 42 -13.47 11.50 -1.74
C LEU A 42 -14.76 10.72 -1.91
N THR A 43 -14.84 9.56 -1.27
CA THR A 43 -16.01 8.69 -1.30
C THR A 43 -16.52 8.44 0.11
N LYS A 44 -17.84 8.34 0.24
CA LYS A 44 -18.51 7.91 1.45
C LYS A 44 -19.29 6.64 1.13
N SER A 45 -19.02 5.55 1.84
CA SER A 45 -19.85 4.34 1.80
C SER A 45 -21.13 4.55 2.62
N ASP A 46 -22.19 3.82 2.24
CA ASP A 46 -23.45 3.84 2.97
C ASP A 46 -23.28 3.35 4.40
N GLY A 47 -24.04 3.94 5.33
CA GLY A 47 -24.00 3.60 6.76
C GLY A 47 -22.90 4.26 7.57
N ALA A 48 -21.93 4.94 6.96
CA ALA A 48 -20.93 5.73 7.68
C ALA A 48 -21.51 7.07 8.17
N ASN A 49 -20.92 7.64 9.23
CA ASN A 49 -21.22 9.03 9.61
C ASN A 49 -21.03 9.95 8.41
N VAL A 50 -21.91 10.93 8.25
CA VAL A 50 -21.82 11.89 7.14
C VAL A 50 -20.67 12.85 7.41
N PRO A 51 -19.58 12.80 6.64
CA PRO A 51 -18.49 13.75 6.81
C PRO A 51 -18.88 15.11 6.22
N SER A 52 -18.32 16.19 6.78
CA SER A 52 -18.64 17.57 6.36
C SER A 52 -18.34 17.85 4.88
N TRP A 53 -17.39 17.14 4.26
CA TRP A 53 -17.06 17.33 2.85
C TRP A 53 -18.20 16.95 1.89
N VAL A 54 -19.21 16.22 2.34
CA VAL A 54 -20.39 15.88 1.51
C VAL A 54 -21.16 17.14 1.10
N ASP A 55 -21.08 18.20 1.89
CA ASP A 55 -21.77 19.46 1.64
C ASP A 55 -21.03 20.40 0.67
N PHE A 56 -19.78 20.10 0.32
CA PHE A 56 -19.03 20.92 -0.64
C PHE A 56 -19.72 20.95 -2.00
N GLU A 57 -19.75 22.15 -2.60
CA GLU A 57 -20.41 22.40 -3.88
C GLU A 57 -19.41 22.45 -5.05
N VAL A 58 -19.87 22.12 -6.26
CA VAL A 58 -19.06 22.23 -7.47
C VAL A 58 -18.61 23.67 -7.68
N GLY A 59 -17.32 23.87 -7.88
CA GLY A 59 -16.67 25.17 -8.01
C GLY A 59 -16.02 25.65 -6.72
N GLU A 60 -16.33 25.06 -5.58
CA GLU A 60 -15.74 25.43 -4.29
C GLU A 60 -14.26 25.03 -4.22
N GLU A 61 -13.45 25.90 -3.62
CA GLU A 61 -12.04 25.62 -3.32
C GLU A 61 -11.91 25.12 -1.89
N VAL A 62 -11.18 24.02 -1.74
CA VAL A 62 -10.92 23.36 -0.46
C VAL A 62 -9.43 23.13 -0.27
N THR A 63 -8.98 22.99 0.96
CA THR A 63 -7.59 22.65 1.27
C THR A 63 -7.54 21.26 1.89
N LEU A 64 -6.76 20.36 1.25
CA LEU A 64 -6.38 19.09 1.84
C LEU A 64 -5.07 19.26 2.60
N SER A 65 -5.09 19.05 3.91
CA SER A 65 -3.91 19.04 4.75
C SER A 65 -3.66 17.61 5.26
N ILE A 66 -2.41 17.16 5.16
CA ILE A 66 -1.97 15.87 5.68
C ILE A 66 -1.03 16.15 6.83
N ALA A 67 -1.41 15.75 8.03
CA ALA A 67 -0.61 15.94 9.22
C ALA A 67 -0.16 14.60 9.82
N SER A 68 1.06 14.55 10.34
CA SER A 68 1.58 13.47 11.16
C SER A 68 1.99 14.03 12.51
N ASN A 69 1.78 13.26 13.56
CA ASN A 69 2.29 13.56 14.91
C ASN A 69 3.78 13.16 15.08
N ASP A 70 4.38 12.56 14.07
CA ASP A 70 5.78 12.18 14.01
C ASP A 70 6.49 12.98 12.93
N SER A 71 7.45 13.82 13.32
CA SER A 71 8.20 14.69 12.42
C SER A 71 9.10 13.93 11.44
N SER A 72 9.48 12.69 11.73
CA SER A 72 10.28 11.85 10.82
C SER A 72 9.56 11.55 9.50
N TRP A 73 8.23 11.70 9.46
CA TRP A 73 7.42 11.49 8.26
C TRP A 73 7.42 12.68 7.30
N SER A 74 8.00 13.81 7.67
CA SER A 74 7.97 15.02 6.83
C SER A 74 8.66 14.84 5.46
N ASP A 75 9.66 13.96 5.39
CA ASP A 75 10.42 13.68 4.17
C ASP A 75 9.94 12.40 3.44
N VAL A 76 8.93 11.73 3.98
CA VAL A 76 8.38 10.51 3.37
C VAL A 76 7.54 10.87 2.16
N GLN A 77 7.88 10.31 0.99
CA GLN A 77 7.12 10.46 -0.26
C GLN A 77 6.13 9.33 -0.48
N TYR A 78 6.47 8.13 -0.03
CA TYR A 78 5.65 6.92 -0.19
C TYR A 78 5.66 6.13 1.11
N ALA A 79 4.54 5.52 1.43
CA ALA A 79 4.42 4.62 2.58
C ALA A 79 3.57 3.41 2.21
N VAL A 80 3.94 2.25 2.71
CA VAL A 80 3.16 1.03 2.59
C VAL A 80 2.94 0.46 3.98
N GLY A 81 1.70 0.06 4.26
CA GLY A 81 1.33 -0.60 5.51
C GLY A 81 1.52 -2.12 5.41
N GLY A 82 1.86 -2.72 6.53
CA GLY A 82 1.99 -4.17 6.66
C GLY A 82 1.89 -4.61 8.11
N LYS A 83 1.91 -5.91 8.32
CA LYS A 83 1.96 -6.50 9.67
C LYS A 83 3.42 -6.72 10.06
N LEU A 84 3.77 -6.37 11.30
CA LEU A 84 5.12 -6.62 11.79
C LEU A 84 5.41 -8.13 11.74
N LEU A 85 6.49 -8.49 11.08
CA LEU A 85 6.97 -9.87 10.91
C LEU A 85 8.29 -10.10 11.65
N MET A 86 9.13 -9.07 11.72
CA MET A 86 10.42 -9.15 12.39
C MET A 86 10.83 -7.79 12.96
N ASP A 87 11.31 -7.77 14.18
CA ASP A 87 12.01 -6.61 14.76
C ASP A 87 13.25 -7.07 15.54
N ASN A 88 14.37 -6.39 15.32
CA ASN A 88 15.67 -6.74 15.91
C ASN A 88 16.01 -8.25 15.75
N SER A 89 15.77 -8.81 14.56
CA SER A 89 15.96 -10.23 14.24
C SER A 89 15.06 -11.22 15.01
N ALA A 90 14.12 -10.73 15.80
CA ALA A 90 13.09 -11.54 16.45
C ALA A 90 11.85 -11.62 15.55
N ILE A 91 11.44 -12.84 15.20
CA ILE A 91 10.27 -13.09 14.35
C ILE A 91 9.01 -13.03 15.22
N THR A 92 7.98 -12.37 14.72
CA THR A 92 6.62 -12.40 15.27
C THR A 92 5.62 -12.73 14.18
N THR A 93 4.56 -13.43 14.53
CA THR A 93 3.45 -13.75 13.61
C THR A 93 2.12 -13.14 14.07
N ASP A 94 2.19 -12.28 15.08
CA ASP A 94 1.01 -11.66 15.69
C ASP A 94 0.25 -10.80 14.66
N GLY A 95 -1.02 -11.10 14.51
CA GLY A 95 -1.90 -10.41 13.56
C GLY A 95 -1.65 -10.76 12.07
N ILE A 96 -0.77 -11.73 11.79
CA ILE A 96 -0.57 -12.28 10.46
C ILE A 96 -1.35 -13.60 10.36
N ASP A 97 -2.58 -13.55 9.85
CA ASP A 97 -3.53 -14.67 9.72
C ASP A 97 -3.48 -15.68 10.91
N ALA A 98 -3.84 -16.95 10.70
CA ALA A 98 -3.77 -17.99 11.72
C ALA A 98 -2.34 -18.53 11.96
N GLY A 99 -1.30 -17.87 11.41
CA GLY A 99 0.12 -18.19 11.61
C GLY A 99 0.60 -19.48 10.93
N SER A 100 -0.22 -20.51 10.88
CA SER A 100 0.13 -21.83 10.35
C SER A 100 -0.32 -22.08 8.91
N THR A 101 -1.06 -21.16 8.31
CA THR A 101 -1.57 -21.32 6.95
C THR A 101 -0.50 -21.00 5.93
N ARG A 102 -0.22 -21.96 5.03
CA ARG A 102 0.64 -21.75 3.87
C ARG A 102 -0.13 -21.04 2.78
N ARG A 103 0.47 -20.00 2.19
CA ARG A 103 -0.09 -19.24 1.06
C ARG A 103 0.99 -18.43 0.36
N ALA A 104 0.68 -17.87 -0.79
CA ALA A 104 1.51 -16.84 -1.42
C ALA A 104 1.70 -15.68 -0.45
N ARG A 105 2.91 -15.08 -0.42
CA ARG A 105 3.28 -14.03 0.52
C ARG A 105 4.15 -12.98 -0.14
N SER A 106 3.91 -11.73 0.24
CA SER A 106 4.78 -10.61 -0.08
C SER A 106 5.27 -9.95 1.21
N ALA A 107 6.54 -9.56 1.23
CA ALA A 107 7.16 -8.92 2.39
C ALA A 107 8.20 -7.89 1.99
N VAL A 108 8.45 -6.96 2.91
CA VAL A 108 9.58 -6.04 2.83
C VAL A 108 10.45 -6.26 4.06
N GLY A 109 11.73 -6.53 3.83
CA GLY A 109 12.74 -6.67 4.88
C GLY A 109 13.80 -5.57 4.77
N VAL A 110 14.49 -5.30 5.89
CA VAL A 110 15.62 -4.36 5.95
C VAL A 110 16.77 -5.03 6.69
N LYS A 111 17.96 -5.02 6.09
CA LYS A 111 19.20 -5.50 6.70
C LYS A 111 19.80 -4.45 7.64
N ALA A 112 20.78 -4.84 8.45
CA ALA A 112 21.45 -3.95 9.38
C ALA A 112 22.19 -2.77 8.69
N ASP A 113 22.63 -2.96 7.45
CA ASP A 113 23.29 -1.95 6.62
C ASP A 113 22.32 -1.01 5.88
N GLY A 114 21.01 -1.18 6.08
CA GLY A 114 19.98 -0.41 5.41
C GLY A 114 19.53 -0.98 4.06
N THR A 115 20.11 -2.08 3.58
CA THR A 115 19.66 -2.74 2.35
C THR A 115 18.22 -3.18 2.47
N VAL A 116 17.37 -2.77 1.53
CA VAL A 116 15.97 -3.19 1.46
C VAL A 116 15.84 -4.47 0.64
N VAL A 117 15.12 -5.43 1.17
CA VAL A 117 14.78 -6.70 0.52
C VAL A 117 13.29 -6.71 0.22
N LEU A 118 12.93 -6.81 -1.06
CA LEU A 118 11.57 -7.11 -1.48
C LEU A 118 11.49 -8.62 -1.69
N TYR A 119 10.57 -9.27 -1.01
CA TYR A 119 10.41 -10.72 -1.03
C TYR A 119 9.01 -11.10 -1.46
N GLU A 120 8.92 -12.04 -2.35
CA GLU A 120 7.67 -12.65 -2.77
C GLU A 120 7.86 -14.16 -2.91
N ILE A 121 6.85 -14.92 -2.57
CA ILE A 121 6.75 -16.36 -2.78
C ILE A 121 5.36 -16.69 -3.33
N ASP A 122 5.32 -17.35 -4.47
CA ASP A 122 4.11 -17.92 -5.02
C ASP A 122 3.49 -18.97 -4.08
N GLY A 123 2.18 -19.11 -4.10
CA GLY A 123 1.49 -20.06 -3.25
C GLY A 123 0.05 -20.30 -3.68
N ASN A 124 -0.72 -20.98 -2.86
CA ASN A 124 -2.11 -21.36 -3.12
C ASN A 124 -2.30 -22.23 -4.37
N GLN A 125 -1.24 -22.79 -4.93
CA GLN A 125 -1.22 -23.57 -6.16
C GLN A 125 -0.56 -24.95 -5.89
N PRO A 126 -1.30 -25.95 -5.41
CA PRO A 126 -0.72 -27.22 -4.89
C PRO A 126 0.19 -27.97 -5.87
N SER A 127 -0.03 -27.82 -7.18
CA SER A 127 0.81 -28.46 -8.22
C SER A 127 2.07 -27.66 -8.57
N TYR A 128 2.19 -26.41 -8.07
CA TYR A 128 3.30 -25.51 -8.36
C TYR A 128 3.97 -25.01 -7.09
N SER A 129 3.26 -24.26 -6.26
CA SER A 129 3.73 -23.79 -4.96
C SER A 129 2.60 -23.73 -3.94
N ILE A 130 2.86 -24.28 -2.75
CA ILE A 130 1.92 -24.17 -1.62
C ILE A 130 2.15 -22.88 -0.80
N GLY A 131 3.27 -22.19 -1.04
CA GLY A 131 3.66 -21.00 -0.31
C GLY A 131 4.24 -21.27 1.07
N LEU A 132 4.34 -20.21 1.87
CA LEU A 132 4.94 -20.23 3.22
C LEU A 132 3.92 -19.86 4.29
N THR A 133 4.14 -20.37 5.49
CA THR A 133 3.56 -19.80 6.72
C THR A 133 4.23 -18.47 7.05
N ALA A 134 3.64 -17.67 7.94
CA ALA A 134 4.26 -16.42 8.39
C ALA A 134 5.61 -16.65 9.09
N ALA A 135 5.72 -17.73 9.88
CA ALA A 135 6.96 -18.07 10.58
C ALA A 135 8.09 -18.45 9.60
N GLU A 136 7.78 -19.24 8.59
CA GLU A 136 8.73 -19.60 7.54
C GLU A 136 9.17 -18.38 6.73
N LEU A 137 8.24 -17.48 6.36
CA LEU A 137 8.59 -16.22 5.70
C LEU A 137 9.56 -15.37 6.55
N GLY A 138 9.30 -15.29 7.86
CA GLY A 138 10.21 -14.62 8.79
C GLY A 138 11.59 -15.27 8.83
N GLN A 139 11.67 -16.61 8.79
CA GLN A 139 12.92 -17.34 8.77
C GLN A 139 13.71 -17.11 7.47
N GLU A 140 13.06 -17.13 6.32
CA GLU A 140 13.67 -16.81 5.02
C GLU A 140 14.29 -15.41 5.01
N LEU A 141 13.55 -14.40 5.48
CA LEU A 141 14.06 -13.04 5.55
C LEU A 141 15.21 -12.90 6.53
N LYS A 142 15.20 -13.64 7.63
CA LYS A 142 16.30 -13.70 8.60
C LYS A 142 17.56 -14.32 7.97
N GLU A 143 17.43 -15.40 7.21
CA GLU A 143 18.53 -16.03 6.48
C GLU A 143 19.11 -15.12 5.40
N LEU A 144 18.27 -14.27 4.79
CA LEU A 144 18.72 -13.20 3.89
C LEU A 144 19.45 -12.06 4.60
N GLY A 145 19.53 -12.08 5.93
CA GLY A 145 20.20 -11.08 6.76
C GLY A 145 19.35 -9.89 7.16
N CYS A 146 18.03 -9.96 7.01
CA CYS A 146 17.15 -8.93 7.48
C CYS A 146 17.10 -8.88 9.02
N VAL A 147 17.02 -7.68 9.57
CA VAL A 147 16.87 -7.43 11.01
C VAL A 147 15.49 -6.89 11.36
N ARG A 148 14.79 -6.32 10.36
CA ARG A 148 13.40 -5.88 10.42
C ARG A 148 12.64 -6.34 9.20
N ALA A 149 11.35 -6.64 9.36
CA ALA A 149 10.49 -6.99 8.22
C ALA A 149 9.01 -6.75 8.55
N ILE A 150 8.25 -6.45 7.50
CA ILE A 150 6.79 -6.44 7.51
C ILE A 150 6.27 -7.44 6.48
N CYS A 151 5.18 -8.13 6.82
CA CYS A 151 4.39 -8.91 5.88
C CYS A 151 3.33 -8.00 5.26
N LEU A 152 3.27 -7.99 3.95
CA LEU A 152 2.23 -7.29 3.17
C LEU A 152 0.99 -8.18 3.03
N ASP A 153 0.02 -7.74 2.23
CA ASP A 153 -1.09 -8.59 1.82
C ASP A 153 -0.57 -9.82 1.06
N GLY A 154 -1.34 -10.90 1.10
CA GLY A 154 -0.92 -12.21 0.61
C GLY A 154 -2.01 -12.91 -0.21
N GLY A 155 -1.80 -14.21 -0.50
CA GLY A 155 -2.70 -14.96 -1.36
C GLY A 155 -2.65 -14.44 -2.80
N GLY A 156 -3.77 -14.30 -3.46
CA GLY A 156 -3.88 -13.78 -4.82
C GLY A 156 -3.34 -12.37 -5.02
N SER A 157 -3.26 -11.58 -3.93
CA SER A 157 -2.66 -10.23 -3.96
C SER A 157 -1.13 -10.25 -4.05
N SER A 158 -0.47 -11.41 -3.88
CA SER A 158 1.00 -11.52 -3.99
C SER A 158 1.42 -11.49 -5.44
N ALA A 159 2.24 -10.51 -5.80
CA ALA A 159 2.82 -10.39 -7.13
C ALA A 159 4.13 -9.61 -7.09
N MET A 160 5.08 -9.97 -7.92
CA MET A 160 6.33 -9.23 -8.10
C MET A 160 6.60 -8.95 -9.57
N ALA A 161 6.78 -7.67 -9.89
CA ALA A 161 7.23 -7.23 -11.20
C ALA A 161 8.60 -6.55 -11.09
N VAL A 162 9.50 -6.92 -11.97
CA VAL A 162 10.88 -6.43 -11.96
C VAL A 162 11.24 -5.89 -13.35
N ARG A 163 11.94 -4.77 -13.35
CA ARG A 163 12.58 -4.24 -14.55
C ARG A 163 14.07 -4.55 -14.49
N ASN A 164 14.53 -5.42 -15.36
CA ASN A 164 15.95 -5.75 -15.44
C ASN A 164 16.76 -4.58 -16.00
N PRO A 165 18.06 -4.49 -15.68
CA PRO A 165 18.96 -3.50 -16.27
C PRO A 165 18.93 -3.53 -17.79
N GLY A 166 18.69 -2.38 -18.41
CA GLY A 166 18.61 -2.22 -19.86
C GLY A 166 17.20 -2.38 -20.46
N GLU A 167 16.20 -2.83 -19.67
CA GLU A 167 14.82 -2.90 -20.11
C GLU A 167 14.07 -1.59 -19.86
N SER A 168 13.09 -1.28 -20.69
CA SER A 168 12.25 -0.08 -20.54
C SER A 168 10.98 -0.34 -19.72
N THR A 169 10.56 -1.60 -19.58
CA THR A 169 9.32 -2.02 -18.90
C THR A 169 9.62 -3.06 -17.83
N ALA A 170 8.80 -3.07 -16.77
CA ALA A 170 8.81 -4.15 -15.80
C ALA A 170 8.02 -5.35 -16.33
N ALA A 171 8.48 -6.54 -16.02
CA ALA A 171 7.79 -7.80 -16.31
C ALA A 171 7.39 -8.48 -14.98
N LEU A 172 6.23 -9.11 -14.97
CA LEU A 172 5.79 -9.98 -13.88
C LEU A 172 6.73 -11.20 -13.83
N ILE A 173 7.31 -11.46 -12.66
CA ILE A 173 8.22 -12.60 -12.44
C ILE A 173 7.64 -13.65 -11.49
N SER A 174 6.58 -13.33 -10.77
CA SER A 174 5.79 -14.26 -9.96
C SER A 174 4.64 -14.88 -10.78
N GLN A 175 4.02 -15.91 -10.22
CA GLN A 175 2.84 -16.56 -10.77
C GLN A 175 1.68 -16.42 -9.76
N PRO A 176 0.94 -15.28 -9.76
CA PRO A 176 -0.20 -15.09 -8.87
C PRO A 176 -1.23 -16.20 -8.99
N SER A 177 -1.92 -16.51 -7.89
CA SER A 177 -2.89 -17.60 -7.83
C SER A 177 -4.29 -17.24 -8.32
N ASP A 178 -4.56 -15.94 -8.55
CA ASP A 178 -5.86 -15.40 -9.02
C ASP A 178 -5.71 -14.72 -10.38
#